data_385b482850c3b6a166acf9aaa671502a
#
_entry.id   385b482850c3b6a166acf9aaa671502a
#
_cell.length_a   1.000
_cell.length_b   1.000
_cell.length_c   1.000
_cell.angle_alpha   90.00
_cell.angle_beta   90.00
_cell.angle_gamma   90.00
#
_symmetry.space_group_name_H-M   'P 1'
#
loop_
_entity.id
_entity.type
_entity.pdbx_description
1 polymer ?
#
loop_
_entity_poly.entity_id
_entity_poly.type
_entity_poly.pdbx_seq_one_letter_code
_entity_poly.pdbx_strand_id
1 'polypeptide(L)'
;GDTMVLVFQGQVEVSKDMMVKTASGFTTSRKPIIRLETTDPRPSKEPETESTVFVVEAPAFGIGEFSLVLDNAIRTAHVNATTPLKYGILGLEDFTKIVKDHPEIGGAVYFEVAKSAVNNLATASGDISNLTQAFFFALTR
;
A
#
# COMPACT_ATOMS: atom_id res chain seq x y z
N GLY A 1 7.65 7.18 -9.49
CA GLY A 1 7.69 5.87 -10.16
C GLY A 1 6.59 5.77 -11.20
N ASP A 2 6.88 5.13 -12.32
CA ASP A 2 6.04 5.16 -13.52
C ASP A 2 5.42 3.79 -13.82
N THR A 3 5.44 2.90 -12.84
CA THR A 3 4.99 1.52 -13.00
C THR A 3 4.15 1.06 -11.82
N MET A 4 3.16 0.25 -12.11
CA MET A 4 2.42 -0.55 -11.15
C MET A 4 2.95 -1.99 -11.18
N VAL A 5 3.04 -2.63 -10.03
CA VAL A 5 3.37 -4.05 -9.92
C VAL A 5 2.07 -4.81 -9.60
N LEU A 6 1.76 -5.80 -10.42
CA LEU A 6 0.62 -6.71 -10.23
C LEU A 6 1.16 -8.02 -9.66
N VAL A 7 0.80 -8.37 -8.44
CA VAL A 7 1.21 -9.61 -7.80
C VAL A 7 0.11 -10.65 -7.97
N PHE A 8 0.46 -11.76 -8.59
CA PHE A 8 -0.44 -12.90 -8.86
C PHE A 8 -0.22 -14.04 -7.88
N GLN A 9 0.94 -14.06 -7.20
CA GLN A 9 1.28 -15.12 -6.27
C GLN A 9 2.35 -14.64 -5.29
N GLY A 10 2.15 -14.88 -3.99
CA GLY A 10 3.08 -14.59 -2.92
C GLY A 10 2.61 -13.53 -1.95
N GLN A 11 3.51 -13.10 -1.09
CA GLN A 11 3.25 -12.16 0.00
C GLN A 11 4.25 -11.01 -0.03
N VAL A 12 3.76 -9.81 0.25
CA VAL A 12 4.57 -8.61 0.45
C VAL A 12 4.22 -7.93 1.77
N GLU A 13 5.21 -7.28 2.35
CA GLU A 13 5.04 -6.41 3.50
C GLU A 13 5.22 -4.95 3.08
N VAL A 14 4.25 -4.13 3.41
CA VAL A 14 4.29 -2.68 3.22
C VAL A 14 4.71 -2.03 4.53
N SER A 15 5.74 -1.19 4.47
CA SER A 15 6.30 -0.50 5.63
C SER A 15 6.54 0.98 5.34
N LYS A 16 6.55 1.80 6.40
CA LYS A 16 6.89 3.22 6.34
C LYS A 16 7.98 3.56 7.34
N ASP A 17 8.77 4.55 6.99
CA ASP A 17 9.72 5.15 7.91
C ASP A 17 8.97 6.14 8.82
N MET A 18 9.10 5.93 10.12
CA MET A 18 8.46 6.73 11.16
C MET A 18 9.50 7.29 12.12
N MET A 19 9.34 8.52 12.56
CA MET A 19 10.18 9.08 13.63
C MET A 19 9.81 8.44 14.96
N VAL A 20 10.80 7.90 15.62
CA VAL A 20 10.66 7.25 16.95
C VAL A 20 11.54 7.98 17.95
N LYS A 21 10.98 8.30 19.11
CA LYS A 21 11.74 8.87 20.23
C LYS A 21 12.57 7.78 20.90
N THR A 22 13.85 8.06 21.08
CA THR A 22 14.79 7.20 21.82
C THR A 22 15.36 7.96 23.02
N ALA A 23 16.13 7.29 23.87
CA ALA A 23 16.79 7.92 25.02
C ALA A 23 17.77 9.04 24.59
N SER A 24 18.32 8.97 23.37
CA SER A 24 19.29 9.93 22.82
C SER A 24 18.67 10.97 21.88
N GLY A 25 17.31 10.98 21.68
CA GLY A 25 16.63 11.91 20.78
C GLY A 25 15.64 11.21 19.86
N PHE A 26 15.52 11.71 18.62
CA PHE A 26 14.65 11.12 17.61
C PHE A 26 15.49 10.36 16.56
N THR A 27 14.99 9.20 16.16
CA THR A 27 15.55 8.40 15.07
C THR A 27 14.46 7.95 14.12
N THR A 28 14.83 7.62 12.90
CA THR A 28 13.91 7.02 11.93
C THR A 28 13.92 5.50 12.09
N SER A 29 12.75 4.92 12.22
CA SER A 29 12.56 3.46 12.29
C SER A 29 11.54 3.02 11.26
N ARG A 30 11.85 1.96 10.52
CA ARG A 30 10.93 1.35 9.57
C ARG A 30 9.93 0.48 10.31
N LYS A 31 8.65 0.77 10.12
CA LYS A 31 7.56 0.02 10.75
C LYS A 31 6.69 -0.65 9.68
N PRO A 32 6.44 -1.95 9.82
CA PRO A 32 5.47 -2.63 8.97
C PRO A 32 4.07 -2.09 9.27
N ILE A 33 3.26 -1.92 8.21
CA ILE A 33 1.90 -1.40 8.30
C ILE A 33 0.90 -2.49 7.96
N ILE A 34 1.13 -3.19 6.84
CA ILE A 34 0.20 -4.17 6.29
C ILE A 34 0.96 -5.25 5.53
N ARG A 35 0.44 -6.46 5.53
CA ARG A 35 0.83 -7.55 4.63
C ARG A 35 -0.27 -7.78 3.62
N LEU A 36 0.12 -7.88 2.36
CA LEU A 36 -0.74 -8.26 1.26
C LEU A 36 -0.34 -9.65 0.80
N GLU A 37 -1.30 -10.55 0.76
CA GLU A 37 -1.07 -11.95 0.41
C GLU A 37 -2.06 -12.38 -0.66
N THR A 38 -1.59 -13.19 -1.62
CA THR A 38 -2.49 -13.81 -2.59
C THR A 38 -3.13 -15.05 -1.99
N THR A 39 -4.40 -15.26 -2.32
CA THR A 39 -5.21 -16.42 -1.88
C THR A 39 -4.81 -17.73 -2.57
N ASP A 40 -3.53 -17.96 -2.77
CA ASP A 40 -3.04 -19.20 -3.36
C ASP A 40 -3.03 -20.33 -2.33
N PRO A 41 -3.54 -21.54 -2.67
CA PRO A 41 -3.62 -22.70 -1.76
C PRO A 41 -2.27 -23.31 -1.38
N ARG A 42 -1.14 -22.69 -1.69
CA ARG A 42 0.15 -23.20 -1.21
C ARG A 42 0.26 -23.05 0.32
N PRO A 43 0.74 -24.09 1.02
CA PRO A 43 0.90 -23.98 2.46
C PRO A 43 1.82 -22.79 2.78
N SER A 44 1.23 -21.75 3.31
CA SER A 44 1.98 -20.67 3.94
C SER A 44 2.74 -21.32 5.09
N LYS A 45 4.05 -21.09 5.17
CA LYS A 45 4.75 -21.27 6.44
C LYS A 45 4.01 -20.40 7.44
N GLU A 46 3.56 -21.01 8.54
CA GLU A 46 2.92 -20.28 9.63
C GLU A 46 3.74 -19.02 9.93
N PRO A 47 3.08 -17.86 10.09
CA PRO A 47 3.78 -16.64 10.48
C PRO A 47 4.37 -16.89 11.86
N GLU A 48 5.66 -17.12 11.91
CA GLU A 48 6.41 -17.04 13.16
C GLU A 48 6.34 -15.60 13.62
N THR A 49 5.76 -15.39 14.77
CA THR A 49 5.64 -14.16 15.55
C THR A 49 4.28 -13.46 15.50
N GLU A 50 3.78 -13.20 16.69
CA GLU A 50 2.70 -12.26 17.02
C GLU A 50 2.98 -10.85 16.46
N SER A 51 2.80 -10.68 15.17
CA SER A 51 2.91 -9.39 14.54
C SER A 51 1.51 -8.78 14.49
N THR A 52 1.34 -7.62 15.10
CA THR A 52 0.13 -6.78 15.05
C THR A 52 -0.11 -6.18 13.65
N VAL A 53 0.45 -6.76 12.61
CA VAL A 53 0.30 -6.32 11.23
C VAL A 53 -0.94 -6.94 10.62
N PHE A 54 -1.82 -6.09 10.10
CA PHE A 54 -3.00 -6.56 9.38
C PHE A 54 -2.60 -7.30 8.11
N VAL A 55 -3.20 -8.46 7.87
CA VAL A 55 -3.05 -9.24 6.64
C VAL A 55 -4.29 -9.04 5.78
N VAL A 56 -4.08 -8.66 4.53
CA VAL A 56 -5.14 -8.58 3.51
C VAL A 56 -4.89 -9.64 2.47
N GLU A 57 -5.85 -10.52 2.27
CA GLU A 57 -5.83 -11.57 1.26
C GLU A 57 -6.66 -11.16 0.04
N ALA A 58 -6.14 -11.41 -1.14
CA ALA A 58 -6.83 -11.20 -2.40
C ALA A 58 -6.32 -12.19 -3.47
N PRO A 59 -7.12 -12.53 -4.50
CA PRO A 59 -6.66 -13.39 -5.60
C PRO A 59 -5.44 -12.83 -6.34
N ALA A 60 -5.37 -11.51 -6.44
CA ALA A 60 -4.24 -10.73 -6.94
C ALA A 60 -4.33 -9.32 -6.36
N PHE A 61 -3.23 -8.62 -6.28
CA PHE A 61 -3.23 -7.23 -5.82
C PHE A 61 -2.22 -6.38 -6.60
N GLY A 62 -2.49 -5.07 -6.64
CA GLY A 62 -1.64 -4.09 -7.27
C GLY A 62 -0.88 -3.24 -6.26
N ILE A 63 0.32 -2.84 -6.63
CA ILE A 63 1.16 -1.95 -5.83
C ILE A 63 1.61 -0.80 -6.71
N GLY A 64 1.40 0.43 -6.24
CA GLY A 64 1.80 1.64 -6.95
C GLY A 64 0.83 2.03 -8.06
N GLU A 65 -0.43 1.76 -7.87
CA GLU A 65 -1.55 2.03 -8.78
C GLU A 65 -1.65 3.51 -9.17
N PHE A 66 -1.22 4.42 -8.30
CA PHE A 66 -1.23 5.86 -8.61
C PHE A 66 -0.26 6.24 -9.75
N SER A 67 0.73 5.39 -10.04
CA SER A 67 1.61 5.58 -11.21
C SER A 67 0.88 5.45 -12.55
N LEU A 68 -0.33 4.89 -12.57
CA LEU A 68 -1.15 4.77 -13.78
C LEU A 68 -1.96 6.03 -14.08
N VAL A 69 -2.02 6.97 -13.13
CA VAL A 69 -2.82 8.21 -13.25
C VAL A 69 -2.01 9.49 -13.00
N LEU A 70 -0.85 9.38 -12.38
CA LEU A 70 0.01 10.51 -12.07
C LEU A 70 1.42 10.28 -12.60
N ASP A 71 1.87 11.20 -13.44
CA ASP A 71 3.28 11.26 -13.82
C ASP A 71 4.14 11.48 -12.58
N ASN A 72 5.23 10.72 -12.47
CA ASN A 72 6.16 10.81 -11.35
C ASN A 72 5.52 10.62 -9.96
N ALA A 73 4.55 9.70 -9.84
CA ALA A 73 3.93 9.38 -8.57
C ALA A 73 4.96 9.06 -7.49
N ILE A 74 4.84 9.75 -6.35
CA ILE A 74 5.75 9.58 -5.23
C ILE A 74 5.43 8.25 -4.52
N ARG A 75 6.44 7.44 -4.30
CA ARG A 75 6.33 6.22 -3.49
C ARG A 75 6.34 6.62 -2.01
N THR A 76 5.24 6.39 -1.33
CA THR A 76 5.05 6.79 0.08
C THR A 76 5.32 5.67 1.08
N ALA A 77 5.63 4.48 0.60
CA ALA A 77 5.91 3.30 1.41
C ALA A 77 6.97 2.41 0.76
N HIS A 78 7.62 1.61 1.60
CA HIS A 78 8.50 0.54 1.17
C HIS A 78 7.69 -0.75 1.04
N VAL A 79 7.95 -1.51 -0.01
CA VAL A 79 7.30 -2.81 -0.24
C VAL A 79 8.39 -3.87 -0.40
N ASN A 80 8.37 -4.86 0.47
CA ASN A 80 9.33 -5.94 0.49
C ASN A 80 8.63 -7.28 0.28
N ALA A 81 9.16 -8.10 -0.62
CA ALA A 81 8.71 -9.47 -0.76
C ALA A 81 9.09 -10.29 0.47
N THR A 82 8.13 -10.97 1.08
CA THR A 82 8.35 -11.87 2.21
C THR A 82 8.32 -13.35 1.80
N THR A 83 7.84 -13.61 0.58
CA THR A 83 7.89 -14.91 -0.08
C THR A 83 8.36 -14.76 -1.53
N PRO A 84 8.69 -15.83 -2.25
CA PRO A 84 8.83 -15.77 -3.70
C PRO A 84 7.57 -15.22 -4.36
N LEU A 85 7.73 -14.30 -5.31
CA LEU A 85 6.61 -13.63 -5.98
C LEU A 85 6.51 -14.08 -7.45
N LYS A 86 5.26 -14.22 -7.91
CA LYS A 86 4.92 -14.18 -9.32
C LYS A 86 4.20 -12.87 -9.59
N TYR A 87 4.78 -12.02 -10.42
CA TYR A 87 4.28 -10.67 -10.65
C TYR A 87 4.48 -10.22 -12.09
N GLY A 88 3.72 -9.21 -12.50
CA GLY A 88 3.89 -8.44 -13.72
C GLY A 88 4.14 -6.97 -13.41
N ILE A 89 4.74 -6.28 -14.35
CA ILE A 89 4.95 -4.83 -14.29
C ILE A 89 4.14 -4.19 -15.40
N LEU A 90 3.35 -3.17 -15.03
CA LEU A 90 2.55 -2.39 -15.95
C LEU A 90 3.03 -0.93 -15.91
N GLY A 91 3.57 -0.47 -17.02
CA GLY A 91 3.94 0.94 -17.20
C GLY A 91 2.77 1.80 -17.63
N LEU A 92 2.87 3.11 -17.40
CA LEU A 92 1.84 4.09 -17.80
C LEU A 92 1.58 4.07 -19.31
N GLU A 93 2.63 3.94 -20.14
CA GLU A 93 2.46 3.88 -21.60
C GLU A 93 1.65 2.65 -22.04
N ASP A 94 1.96 1.49 -21.48
CA ASP A 94 1.26 0.25 -21.82
C ASP A 94 -0.17 0.27 -21.30
N PHE A 95 -0.38 0.83 -20.11
CA PHE A 95 -1.72 1.04 -19.58
C PHE A 95 -2.55 1.99 -20.48
N THR A 96 -1.94 3.06 -20.97
CA THR A 96 -2.60 4.00 -21.91
C THR A 96 -3.04 3.30 -23.19
N LYS A 97 -2.22 2.38 -23.72
CA LYS A 97 -2.60 1.55 -24.88
C LYS A 97 -3.78 0.64 -24.54
N ILE A 98 -3.74 -0.03 -23.37
CA ILE A 98 -4.85 -0.88 -22.91
C ILE A 98 -6.14 -0.07 -22.79
N VAL A 99 -6.11 1.12 -22.21
CA VAL A 99 -7.31 1.99 -22.08
C VAL A 99 -7.87 2.37 -23.44
N LYS A 100 -7.01 2.61 -24.42
CA LYS A 100 -7.43 2.97 -25.78
C LYS A 100 -8.07 1.79 -26.52
N ASP A 101 -7.49 0.60 -26.39
CA ASP A 101 -7.92 -0.60 -27.11
C ASP A 101 -9.07 -1.33 -26.37
N HIS A 102 -9.10 -1.19 -25.04
CA HIS A 102 -10.04 -1.84 -24.11
C HIS A 102 -10.55 -0.85 -23.06
N PRO A 103 -11.41 0.12 -23.43
CA PRO A 103 -11.87 1.17 -22.51
C PRO A 103 -12.63 0.62 -21.30
N GLU A 104 -13.26 -0.55 -21.41
CA GLU A 104 -13.92 -1.23 -20.30
C GLU A 104 -12.93 -1.66 -19.20
N ILE A 105 -11.73 -2.12 -19.58
CA ILE A 105 -10.66 -2.47 -18.64
C ILE A 105 -10.11 -1.19 -18.01
N GLY A 106 -9.85 -0.17 -18.82
CA GLY A 106 -9.40 1.14 -18.33
C GLY A 106 -10.35 1.73 -17.32
N GLY A 107 -11.65 1.71 -17.61
CA GLY A 107 -12.70 2.21 -16.71
C GLY A 107 -12.72 1.48 -15.36
N ALA A 108 -12.60 0.15 -15.38
CA ALA A 108 -12.57 -0.67 -14.17
C ALA A 108 -11.34 -0.33 -13.31
N VAL A 109 -10.16 -0.21 -13.92
CA VAL A 109 -8.92 0.15 -13.21
C VAL A 109 -9.01 1.56 -12.63
N TYR A 110 -9.46 2.55 -13.39
CA TYR A 110 -9.61 3.91 -12.89
C TYR A 110 -10.60 3.99 -11.73
N PHE A 111 -11.68 3.21 -11.77
CA PHE A 111 -12.64 3.16 -10.67
C PHE A 111 -11.99 2.61 -9.38
N GLU A 112 -11.22 1.53 -9.47
CA GLU A 112 -10.53 0.97 -8.30
C GLU A 112 -9.42 1.90 -7.77
N VAL A 113 -8.68 2.59 -8.65
CA VAL A 113 -7.72 3.63 -8.26
C VAL A 113 -8.42 4.78 -7.53
N ALA A 114 -9.56 5.24 -8.04
CA ALA A 114 -10.35 6.29 -7.39
C ALA A 114 -10.85 5.84 -6.01
N LYS A 115 -11.36 4.62 -5.90
CA LYS A 115 -11.77 4.03 -4.61
C LYS A 115 -10.62 3.99 -3.61
N SER A 116 -9.46 3.52 -4.04
CA SER A 116 -8.25 3.47 -3.22
C SER A 116 -7.85 4.88 -2.73
N ALA A 117 -7.85 5.87 -3.63
CA ALA A 117 -7.54 7.25 -3.29
C ALA A 117 -8.52 7.85 -2.27
N VAL A 118 -9.82 7.62 -2.45
CA VAL A 118 -10.86 8.11 -1.53
C VAL A 118 -10.72 7.45 -0.15
N ASN A 119 -10.49 6.14 -0.10
CA ASN A 119 -10.30 5.42 1.16
C ASN A 119 -9.04 5.90 1.89
N ASN A 120 -7.94 6.12 1.18
CA ASN A 120 -6.71 6.65 1.75
C ASN A 120 -6.91 8.07 2.30
N LEU A 121 -7.65 8.91 1.59
CA LEU A 121 -7.98 10.26 2.04
C LEU A 121 -8.88 10.25 3.27
N ALA A 122 -9.90 9.40 3.30
CA ALA A 122 -10.79 9.24 4.45
C ALA A 122 -10.04 8.78 5.70
N THR A 123 -9.14 7.79 5.55
CA THR A 123 -8.28 7.32 6.64
C THR A 123 -7.36 8.43 7.14
N ALA A 124 -6.67 9.14 6.25
CA ALA A 124 -5.79 10.25 6.61
C ALA A 124 -6.56 11.38 7.34
N SER A 125 -7.77 11.70 6.89
CA SER A 125 -8.63 12.69 7.54
C SER A 125 -9.05 12.26 8.95
N GLY A 126 -9.37 10.98 9.14
CA GLY A 126 -9.66 10.40 10.46
C GLY A 126 -8.46 10.47 11.40
N ASP A 127 -7.29 10.14 10.92
CA ASP A 127 -6.04 10.20 11.70
C ASP A 127 -5.71 11.63 12.13
N ILE A 128 -5.86 12.62 11.25
CA ILE A 128 -5.66 14.04 11.56
C ILE A 128 -6.66 14.49 12.63
N SER A 129 -7.92 14.10 12.52
CA SER A 129 -8.95 14.42 13.51
C SER A 129 -8.61 13.86 14.90
N ASN A 130 -8.20 12.58 14.95
CA ASN A 130 -7.81 11.92 16.20
C ASN A 130 -6.58 12.58 16.84
N LEU A 131 -5.57 12.92 16.04
CA LEU A 131 -4.38 13.63 16.51
C LEU A 131 -4.73 15.03 17.04
N THR A 132 -5.60 15.75 16.34
CA THR A 132 -6.05 17.09 16.76
C THR A 132 -6.77 17.02 18.09
N GLN A 133 -7.66 16.04 18.28
CA GLN A 133 -8.36 15.82 19.55
C GLN A 133 -7.38 15.46 20.69
N ALA A 134 -6.45 14.53 20.43
CA ALA A 134 -5.46 14.14 21.43
C ALA A 134 -4.59 15.32 21.84
N PHE A 135 -4.17 16.15 20.90
CA PHE A 135 -3.40 17.36 21.15
C PHE A 135 -4.21 18.38 21.98
N PHE A 136 -5.48 18.60 21.62
CA PHE A 136 -6.37 19.48 22.37
C PHE A 136 -6.54 19.01 23.82
N PHE A 137 -6.78 17.72 24.06
CA PHE A 137 -6.86 17.18 25.41
C PHE A 137 -5.54 17.31 26.20
N ALA A 138 -4.41 17.19 25.55
CA ALA A 138 -3.12 17.36 26.21
C ALA A 138 -2.85 18.81 26.64
N LEU A 139 -3.37 19.80 25.90
CA LEU A 139 -3.20 21.22 26.21
C LEU A 139 -4.22 21.76 27.25
N THR A 140 -5.35 21.08 27.44
CA THR A 140 -6.44 21.52 28.33
C THR A 140 -6.39 20.91 29.74
N ARG A 141 -5.31 20.19 30.04
CA ARG A 141 -5.07 19.62 31.37
C ARG A 141 -4.41 20.60 32.33
#